data_e36ac6b42e908e2ee32c10d4771e62f1
#
_entry.id   e36ac6b42e908e2ee32c10d4771e62f1
#
_cell.length_a   1.000
_cell.length_b   1.000
_cell.length_c   1.000
_cell.angle_alpha   90.00
_cell.angle_beta   90.00
_cell.angle_gamma   90.00
#
_symmetry.space_group_name_H-M   'P 1'
#
loop_
_entity.id
_entity.type
_entity.pdbx_description
1 polymer ?
#
loop_
_entity_poly.entity_id
_entity_poly.type
_entity_poly.pdbx_seq_one_letter_code
_entity_poly.pdbx_strand_id
1 'polypeptide(L)'
;PIRSSAASDVYKRQIRYFAWMREHTGTDLETVSLPDNVSSVGDLVPHLAAMSDGHAQALKNMRAVRVAVNRTYGDLDTPVAGGDEVAFFPPVTGG
;
A
#
# COMPACT_ATOMS: atom_id res chain seq x y z
N PRO A 1 9.52 -24.02 12.67
CA PRO A 1 9.04 -23.69 11.34
C PRO A 1 7.91 -22.70 11.32
N ILE A 2 6.93 -22.91 12.12
CA ILE A 2 5.81 -22.00 12.16
C ILE A 2 6.21 -20.64 12.59
N ARG A 3 7.18 -20.59 13.41
CA ARG A 3 7.67 -19.37 13.92
C ARG A 3 8.32 -18.49 12.91
N SER A 4 8.96 -19.09 11.92
CA SER A 4 9.55 -18.34 10.84
C SER A 4 8.49 -17.59 10.06
N SER A 5 7.36 -18.22 9.84
CA SER A 5 6.26 -17.55 9.16
C SER A 5 5.74 -16.37 9.93
N ALA A 6 5.60 -16.53 11.22
CA ALA A 6 5.12 -15.44 12.07
C ALA A 6 6.09 -14.28 12.06
N ALA A 7 7.38 -14.57 12.11
CA ALA A 7 8.39 -13.52 12.06
C ALA A 7 8.36 -12.79 10.72
N SER A 8 8.16 -13.53 9.64
CA SER A 8 8.07 -12.92 8.32
C SER A 8 6.86 -12.01 8.19
N ASP A 9 5.76 -12.41 8.79
CA ASP A 9 4.52 -11.64 8.69
C ASP A 9 4.64 -10.25 9.29
N VAL A 10 5.55 -10.05 10.23
CA VAL A 10 5.76 -8.75 10.84
C VAL A 10 6.19 -7.71 9.81
N TYR A 11 6.86 -8.15 8.75
CA TYR A 11 7.36 -7.24 7.73
C TYR A 11 6.51 -7.19 6.49
N LYS A 12 5.39 -7.91 6.47
CA LYS A 12 4.54 -7.98 5.29
C LYS A 12 3.31 -7.11 5.46
N ARG A 13 2.91 -6.47 4.36
CA ARG A 13 1.67 -5.68 4.29
C ARG A 13 0.90 -6.16 3.08
N GLN A 14 -0.41 -6.16 3.20
CA GLN A 14 -1.28 -6.43 2.06
C GLN A 14 -1.64 -5.10 1.44
N ILE A 15 -1.39 -4.98 0.14
CA ILE A 15 -1.62 -3.74 -0.58
C ILE A 15 -2.70 -3.99 -1.61
N ARG A 16 -3.75 -3.19 -1.58
CA ARG A 16 -4.84 -3.26 -2.54
C ARG A 16 -4.84 -2.05 -3.43
N TYR A 17 -5.15 -2.28 -4.70
CA TYR A 17 -5.25 -1.23 -5.70
C TYR A 17 -6.61 -1.30 -6.36
N PHE A 18 -7.24 -0.16 -6.53
CA PHE A 18 -8.59 -0.08 -7.10
C PHE A 18 -8.59 0.77 -8.37
N ALA A 19 -9.55 0.49 -9.25
CA ALA A 19 -9.82 1.28 -10.44
C ALA A 19 -8.56 1.39 -11.32
N TRP A 20 -8.26 2.61 -11.80
CA TRP A 20 -7.14 2.81 -12.71
C TRP A 20 -5.79 2.45 -12.07
N MET A 21 -5.70 2.49 -10.76
CA MET A 21 -4.45 2.14 -10.08
C MET A 21 -4.13 0.66 -10.28
N ARG A 22 -5.16 -0.18 -10.20
CA ARG A 22 -5.01 -1.61 -10.46
C ARG A 22 -4.52 -1.87 -11.88
N GLU A 23 -4.98 -1.07 -12.82
CA GLU A 23 -4.56 -1.23 -14.22
C GLU A 23 -3.08 -0.90 -14.40
N HIS A 24 -2.59 0.10 -13.69
CA HIS A 24 -1.18 0.45 -13.76
C HIS A 24 -0.28 -0.57 -13.08
N THR A 25 -0.68 -1.06 -11.93
CA THR A 25 0.15 -2.01 -11.18
C THR A 25 0.05 -3.42 -11.74
N GLY A 26 -1.02 -3.73 -12.42
CA GLY A 26 -1.24 -5.07 -12.96
C GLY A 26 -1.80 -6.06 -11.95
N THR A 27 -2.14 -5.60 -10.77
CA THR A 27 -2.69 -6.46 -9.73
C THR A 27 -3.65 -5.66 -8.85
N ASP A 28 -4.63 -6.34 -8.27
CA ASP A 28 -5.56 -5.70 -7.35
C ASP A 28 -5.19 -5.95 -5.88
N LEU A 29 -4.33 -6.92 -5.64
CA LEU A 29 -3.89 -7.25 -4.29
C LEU A 29 -2.51 -7.90 -4.36
N GLU A 30 -1.62 -7.45 -3.52
CA GLU A 30 -0.32 -8.08 -3.41
C GLU A 30 0.18 -7.98 -1.97
N THR A 31 1.04 -8.92 -1.61
CA THR A 31 1.69 -8.91 -0.31
C THR A 31 3.12 -8.43 -0.52
N VAL A 32 3.50 -7.41 0.22
CA VAL A 32 4.81 -6.78 0.06
C VAL A 32 5.58 -6.88 1.37
N SER A 33 6.83 -7.29 1.28
CA SER A 33 7.73 -7.33 2.42
C SER A 33 8.47 -6.00 2.48
N LEU A 34 8.46 -5.37 3.64
CA LEU A 34 9.02 -4.04 3.81
C LEU A 34 9.98 -4.00 4.99
N PRO A 35 10.99 -3.12 4.96
CA PRO A 35 11.89 -2.99 6.09
C PRO A 35 11.21 -2.32 7.29
N ASP A 36 11.85 -2.46 8.45
CA ASP A 36 11.34 -1.93 9.71
C ASP A 36 11.11 -0.44 9.70
N ASN A 37 11.87 0.27 8.89
CA ASN A 37 11.80 1.72 8.89
C ASN A 37 10.59 2.27 8.16
N VAL A 38 9.76 1.40 7.59
CA VAL A 38 8.51 1.82 7.00
C VAL A 38 7.45 1.79 8.10
N SER A 39 7.07 2.95 8.57
CA SER A 39 6.14 3.06 9.70
C SER A 39 4.88 3.84 9.37
N SER A 40 4.80 4.44 8.19
CA SER A 40 3.62 5.21 7.78
C SER A 40 3.33 4.96 6.32
N VAL A 41 2.15 5.39 5.89
CA VAL A 41 1.78 5.32 4.47
C VAL A 41 2.78 6.09 3.62
N GLY A 42 3.21 7.25 4.09
CA GLY A 42 4.18 8.06 3.37
C GLY A 42 5.52 7.35 3.17
N ASP A 43 5.92 6.53 4.12
CA ASP A 43 7.13 5.72 3.99
C ASP A 43 6.93 4.56 3.04
N LEU A 44 5.70 4.05 2.99
CA LEU A 44 5.36 2.90 2.14
C LEU A 44 5.36 3.26 0.66
N VAL A 45 4.87 4.43 0.30
CA VAL A 45 4.68 4.83 -1.09
C VAL A 45 5.97 4.74 -1.93
N PRO A 46 7.12 5.27 -1.48
CA PRO A 46 8.33 5.15 -2.29
C PRO A 46 8.77 3.72 -2.53
N HIS A 47 8.55 2.84 -1.56
CA HIS A 47 8.91 1.43 -1.72
C HIS A 47 8.04 0.78 -2.80
N LEU A 48 6.75 1.07 -2.79
CA LEU A 48 5.85 0.54 -3.81
C LEU A 48 6.18 1.11 -5.18
N ALA A 49 6.42 2.40 -5.26
CA ALA A 49 6.73 3.06 -6.53
C ALA A 49 8.00 2.50 -7.17
N ALA A 50 8.93 2.02 -6.36
CA ALA A 50 10.17 1.45 -6.85
C ALA A 50 10.02 0.02 -7.37
N MET A 51 8.87 -0.60 -7.18
CA MET A 51 8.67 -2.00 -7.57
C MET A 51 8.57 -2.19 -9.08
N SER A 52 7.96 -1.24 -9.77
CA SER A 52 7.83 -1.31 -11.22
C SER A 52 7.40 0.06 -11.74
N ASP A 53 7.50 0.23 -13.07
CA ASP A 53 7.01 1.46 -13.70
C ASP A 53 5.51 1.62 -13.50
N GLY A 54 4.77 0.52 -13.52
CA GLY A 54 3.34 0.56 -13.28
C GLY A 54 3.01 1.05 -11.88
N HIS A 55 3.74 0.59 -10.88
CA HIS A 55 3.55 1.06 -9.52
C HIS A 55 3.89 2.54 -9.42
N ALA A 56 4.98 2.97 -10.06
CA ALA A 56 5.36 4.36 -10.06
C ALA A 56 4.28 5.23 -10.69
N GLN A 57 3.69 4.78 -11.79
CA GLN A 57 2.62 5.53 -12.45
C GLN A 57 1.37 5.60 -11.57
N ALA A 58 1.02 4.49 -10.93
CA ALA A 58 -0.16 4.45 -10.08
C ALA A 58 -0.04 5.39 -8.89
N LEU A 59 1.15 5.54 -8.35
CA LEU A 59 1.40 6.33 -7.14
C LEU A 59 2.02 7.69 -7.41
N LYS A 60 2.12 8.05 -8.67
CA LYS A 60 2.80 9.27 -9.09
C LYS A 60 2.17 10.53 -8.54
N ASN A 61 0.85 10.57 -8.51
CA ASN A 61 0.14 11.76 -8.05
C ASN A 61 -0.72 11.40 -6.85
N MET A 62 -0.12 11.45 -5.68
CA MET A 62 -0.81 11.09 -4.45
C MET A 62 -1.94 12.06 -4.08
N ARG A 63 -1.98 13.23 -4.69
CA ARG A 63 -3.10 14.15 -4.49
C ARG A 63 -4.39 13.59 -5.06
N ALA A 64 -4.26 12.76 -6.09
CA ALA A 64 -5.40 12.12 -6.73
C ALA A 64 -5.65 10.71 -6.20
N VAL A 65 -5.04 10.37 -5.08
CA VAL A 65 -5.14 9.03 -4.51
C VAL A 65 -5.59 9.14 -3.06
N ARG A 66 -6.52 8.29 -2.70
CA ARG A 66 -6.95 8.13 -1.31
C ARG A 66 -6.38 6.84 -0.76
N VAL A 67 -6.27 6.76 0.54
CA VAL A 67 -5.71 5.59 1.19
C VAL A 67 -6.59 5.19 2.36
N ALA A 68 -6.70 3.88 2.59
CA ALA A 68 -7.33 3.35 3.78
C ALA A 68 -6.42 2.29 4.37
N VAL A 69 -6.24 2.33 5.68
CA VAL A 69 -5.46 1.33 6.40
C VAL A 69 -6.44 0.54 7.25
N ASN A 70 -6.49 -0.77 7.02
CA ASN A 70 -7.44 -1.66 7.68
C ASN A 70 -8.87 -1.14 7.54
N ARG A 71 -9.20 -0.65 6.33
CA ARG A 71 -10.54 -0.17 5.96
C ARG A 71 -10.94 1.12 6.65
N THR A 72 -9.99 1.84 7.20
CA THR A 72 -10.23 3.15 7.81
C THR A 72 -9.48 4.19 6.99
N TYR A 73 -10.17 5.22 6.56
CA TYR A 73 -9.55 6.28 5.78
C TYR A 73 -8.39 6.89 6.54
N GLY A 74 -7.30 7.15 5.82
CA GLY A 74 -6.11 7.73 6.39
C GLY A 74 -5.46 8.68 5.41
N ASP A 75 -4.21 9.02 5.71
CA ASP A 75 -3.40 9.88 4.86
C ASP A 75 -1.95 9.38 4.90
N LEU A 76 -1.03 10.19 4.37
CA LEU A 76 0.37 9.79 4.32
C LEU A 76 1.01 9.66 5.71
N ASP A 77 0.45 10.33 6.70
CA ASP A 77 0.96 10.26 8.06
C ASP A 77 0.40 9.08 8.86
N THR A 78 -0.59 8.39 8.32
CA THR A 78 -1.22 7.28 9.02
C THR A 78 -0.22 6.16 9.25
N PRO A 79 -0.08 5.68 10.49
CA PRO A 79 0.85 4.58 10.77
C PRO A 79 0.43 3.28 10.10
N VAL A 80 1.41 2.50 9.70
CA VAL A 80 1.19 1.14 9.21
C VAL A 80 2.13 0.21 9.94
N ALA A 81 1.65 -1.00 10.20
CA ALA A 81 2.43 -2.03 10.90
C ALA A 81 2.35 -3.33 10.13
N GLY A 82 3.18 -4.28 10.52
CA GLY A 82 3.16 -5.60 9.88
C GLY A 82 1.78 -6.23 9.98
N GLY A 83 1.32 -6.83 8.90
CA GLY A 83 0.02 -7.45 8.85
C GLY A 83 -1.12 -6.52 8.45
N ASP A 84 -0.87 -5.23 8.37
CA ASP A 84 -1.93 -4.28 8.00
C ASP A 84 -2.28 -4.40 6.51
N GLU A 85 -3.51 -4.05 6.21
CA GLU A 85 -3.99 -3.94 4.83
C GLU A 85 -4.04 -2.46 4.46
N VAL A 86 -3.38 -2.10 3.37
CA VAL A 86 -3.36 -0.71 2.89
C VAL A 86 -4.01 -0.69 1.52
N ALA A 87 -5.04 0.09 1.35
CA ALA A 87 -5.76 0.20 0.09
C ALA A 87 -5.54 1.58 -0.51
N PHE A 88 -5.21 1.59 -1.80
CA PHE A 88 -5.09 2.82 -2.57
C PHE A 88 -6.20 2.88 -3.59
N PHE A 89 -6.89 4.00 -3.66
CA PHE A 89 -8.02 4.16 -4.57
C PHE A 89 -8.16 5.61 -5.00
N PRO A 90 -8.79 5.84 -6.17
CA PRO A 90 -9.02 7.23 -6.60
C PRO A 90 -10.08 7.87 -5.71
N PRO A 91 -10.07 9.20 -5.63
CA PRO A 91 -11.07 9.88 -4.81
C PRO A 91 -12.47 9.65 -5.36
N VAL A 92 -13.40 9.51 -4.44
CA VAL A 92 -14.81 9.42 -4.80
C VAL A 92 -15.29 10.83 -5.03
N THR A 93 -15.68 11.12 -6.25
CA THR A 93 -16.10 12.47 -6.58
C THR A 93 -17.60 12.54 -6.60
N GLY A 94 -18.10 13.39 -5.81
CA GLY A 94 -19.44 13.83 -5.89
C GLY A 94 -20.44 12.80 -6.15
N GLY A 95 -19.88 11.95 -6.00
CA GLY A 95 -20.76 10.81 -6.24
C GLY A 95 -21.31 11.26 -7.09
#